data_1228daa44a6bf7985218dbd414c6cdc3
#
_entry.id   1228daa44a6bf7985218dbd414c6cdc3
#
_cell.length_a   1.000
_cell.length_b   1.000
_cell.length_c   1.000
_cell.angle_alpha   90.00
_cell.angle_beta   90.00
_cell.angle_gamma   90.00
#
_symmetry.space_group_name_H-M   'P 1'
#
loop_
_entity.id
_entity.type
_entity.pdbx_description
1 polymer ?
#
loop_
_entity_poly.entity_id
_entity_poly.type
_entity_poly.pdbx_seq_one_letter_code
_entity_poly.pdbx_strand_id
1 'polypeptide(L)'
;MRKSDIFRGELDLISDHRYRECAREILDELVPEYFYNVPASSTGKYHPWYSLGYGGLVRHTKAAFKIAQDLLGLKQYDMLDKSAILVAILLHDTFKHGVPASPFTVSEHPIIAAENIRAYAHKNFDKEMAESFDYVAELIASHMGQWNKTKSMEVPVPETPDQKFVHLCDYLASRKYIIVEVQ
;
A
#
# COMPACT_ATOMS: atom_id res chain seq x y z
N MET A 1 13.94 -0.28 -17.90
CA MET A 1 12.91 -1.03 -17.15
C MET A 1 12.17 -0.01 -16.31
N ARG A 2 10.84 0.04 -16.39
CA ARG A 2 10.03 0.94 -15.55
C ARG A 2 10.00 0.39 -14.12
N LYS A 3 9.87 1.27 -13.12
CA LYS A 3 9.73 0.85 -11.71
C LYS A 3 8.49 -0.03 -11.51
N SER A 4 7.40 0.31 -12.19
CA SER A 4 6.14 -0.46 -12.19
C SER A 4 6.26 -1.88 -12.74
N ASP A 5 7.28 -2.18 -13.55
CA ASP A 5 7.51 -3.54 -14.07
C ASP A 5 7.72 -4.58 -12.95
N ILE A 6 8.18 -4.13 -11.77
CA ILE A 6 8.34 -4.97 -10.59
C ILE A 6 6.98 -5.53 -10.12
N PHE A 7 5.91 -4.78 -10.32
CA PHE A 7 4.53 -5.11 -9.91
C PHE A 7 3.63 -5.48 -11.11
N ARG A 8 4.21 -5.89 -12.24
CA ARG A 8 3.43 -6.20 -13.44
C ARG A 8 2.34 -7.24 -13.17
N GLY A 9 2.68 -8.32 -12.46
CA GLY A 9 1.72 -9.37 -12.13
C GLY A 9 0.56 -8.86 -11.27
N GLU A 10 0.86 -8.03 -10.28
CA GLU A 10 -0.12 -7.43 -9.39
C GLU A 10 -1.02 -6.42 -10.13
N LEU A 11 -0.42 -5.57 -10.96
CA LEU A 11 -1.16 -4.61 -11.78
C LEU A 11 -2.13 -5.29 -12.74
N ASP A 12 -1.72 -6.38 -13.40
CA ASP A 12 -2.57 -7.12 -14.35
C ASP A 12 -3.80 -7.76 -13.67
N LEU A 13 -3.80 -7.92 -12.35
CA LEU A 13 -4.92 -8.44 -11.56
C LEU A 13 -5.92 -7.36 -11.13
N ILE A 14 -5.61 -6.08 -11.31
CA ILE A 14 -6.56 -4.98 -11.09
C ILE A 14 -7.50 -4.91 -12.28
N SER A 15 -8.77 -5.28 -12.09
CA SER A 15 -9.75 -5.43 -13.17
C SER A 15 -10.12 -4.11 -13.85
N ASP A 16 -10.24 -3.03 -13.07
CA ASP A 16 -10.48 -1.70 -13.63
C ASP A 16 -9.22 -1.14 -14.27
N HIS A 17 -9.31 -0.93 -15.60
CA HIS A 17 -8.19 -0.44 -16.40
C HIS A 17 -7.70 0.95 -15.97
N ARG A 18 -8.61 1.85 -15.60
CA ARG A 18 -8.25 3.23 -15.21
C ARG A 18 -7.47 3.24 -13.91
N TYR A 19 -7.94 2.50 -12.88
CA TYR A 19 -7.22 2.32 -11.64
C TYR A 19 -5.84 1.70 -11.87
N ARG A 20 -5.75 0.69 -12.73
CA ARG A 20 -4.49 0.01 -13.05
C ARG A 20 -3.47 0.95 -13.70
N GLU A 21 -3.87 1.75 -14.69
CA GLU A 21 -2.95 2.66 -15.38
C GLU A 21 -2.53 3.84 -14.48
N CYS A 22 -3.45 4.38 -13.68
CA CYS A 22 -3.10 5.41 -12.70
C CYS A 22 -2.13 4.88 -11.63
N ALA A 23 -2.34 3.66 -11.12
CA ALA A 23 -1.41 3.03 -10.18
C ALA A 23 -0.03 2.80 -10.80
N ARG A 24 0.02 2.39 -12.06
CA ARG A 24 1.25 2.24 -12.85
C ARG A 24 2.02 3.56 -12.93
N GLU A 25 1.33 4.64 -13.29
CA GLU A 25 1.92 5.97 -13.41
C GLU A 25 2.46 6.47 -12.07
N ILE A 26 1.70 6.30 -10.98
CA ILE A 26 2.15 6.65 -9.63
C ILE A 26 3.43 5.88 -9.24
N LEU A 27 3.50 4.58 -9.53
CA LEU A 27 4.68 3.76 -9.25
C LEU A 27 5.91 4.25 -10.03
N ASP A 28 5.73 4.66 -11.29
CA ASP A 28 6.82 5.10 -12.14
C ASP A 28 7.30 6.51 -11.80
N GLU A 29 6.38 7.46 -11.54
CA GLU A 29 6.69 8.89 -11.50
C GLU A 29 6.74 9.49 -10.08
N LEU A 30 5.93 8.97 -9.14
CA LEU A 30 5.78 9.56 -7.82
C LEU A 30 6.56 8.81 -6.73
N VAL A 31 6.56 7.46 -6.78
CA VAL A 31 7.09 6.62 -5.71
C VAL A 31 8.60 6.82 -5.55
N PRO A 32 9.08 7.13 -4.32
CA PRO A 32 10.49 7.34 -4.06
C PRO A 32 11.34 6.09 -4.34
N GLU A 33 12.56 6.29 -4.83
CA GLU A 33 13.48 5.20 -5.19
C GLU A 33 13.78 4.25 -4.02
N TYR A 34 13.85 4.78 -2.80
CA TYR A 34 14.13 3.94 -1.63
C TYR A 34 13.09 2.84 -1.40
N PHE A 35 11.82 3.04 -1.80
CA PHE A 35 10.77 2.05 -1.65
C PHE A 35 11.16 0.68 -2.23
N TYR A 36 11.88 0.69 -3.34
CA TYR A 36 12.31 -0.52 -4.06
C TYR A 36 13.49 -1.23 -3.39
N ASN A 37 14.15 -0.58 -2.42
CA ASN A 37 15.44 -1.03 -1.89
C ASN A 37 15.41 -1.38 -0.40
N VAL A 38 14.50 -0.78 0.39
CA VAL A 38 14.50 -0.90 1.85
C VAL A 38 13.78 -2.15 2.35
N PRO A 39 14.07 -2.59 3.59
CA PRO A 39 13.27 -3.62 4.26
C PRO A 39 11.89 -3.10 4.66
N ALA A 40 10.91 -3.99 4.82
CA ALA A 40 9.58 -3.64 5.30
C ALA A 40 9.55 -3.18 6.77
N SER A 41 10.58 -3.50 7.54
CA SER A 41 10.67 -3.15 8.95
C SER A 41 12.10 -2.82 9.33
N SER A 42 12.26 -1.71 10.04
CA SER A 42 13.57 -1.28 10.58
C SER A 42 14.11 -2.23 11.67
N THR A 43 13.25 -2.98 12.36
CA THR A 43 13.65 -3.89 13.45
C THR A 43 13.57 -5.37 13.07
N GLY A 44 12.78 -5.72 12.07
CA GLY A 44 12.51 -7.11 11.67
C GLY A 44 11.78 -7.98 12.70
N LYS A 45 11.35 -7.41 13.84
CA LYS A 45 10.85 -8.16 15.00
C LYS A 45 9.60 -8.99 14.70
N TYR A 46 8.66 -8.44 13.95
CA TYR A 46 7.35 -9.04 13.69
C TYR A 46 7.18 -9.54 12.27
N HIS A 47 8.03 -9.10 11.35
CA HIS A 47 7.92 -9.38 9.93
C HIS A 47 8.52 -10.74 9.54
N PRO A 48 7.95 -11.42 8.53
CA PRO A 48 8.51 -12.64 7.99
C PRO A 48 9.87 -12.37 7.31
N TRP A 49 10.69 -13.41 7.23
CA TRP A 49 12.05 -13.31 6.71
C TRP A 49 12.15 -12.74 5.29
N TYR A 50 11.17 -13.05 4.43
CA TYR A 50 11.17 -12.58 3.03
C TYR A 50 11.00 -11.06 2.91
N SER A 51 10.39 -10.41 3.89
CA SER A 51 10.19 -8.95 3.89
C SER A 51 11.34 -8.17 4.54
N LEU A 52 12.44 -8.86 4.88
CA LEU A 52 13.64 -8.23 5.45
C LEU A 52 14.71 -8.00 4.38
N GLY A 53 15.70 -7.14 4.70
CA GLY A 53 16.82 -6.82 3.80
C GLY A 53 16.42 -6.04 2.55
N TYR A 54 17.32 -6.02 1.57
CA TYR A 54 17.15 -5.28 0.32
C TYR A 54 15.89 -5.72 -0.43
N GLY A 55 15.05 -4.76 -0.85
CA GLY A 55 13.78 -5.02 -1.53
C GLY A 55 12.71 -5.70 -0.66
N GLY A 56 12.92 -5.75 0.65
CA GLY A 56 11.97 -6.38 1.57
C GLY A 56 10.61 -5.71 1.59
N LEU A 57 10.55 -4.39 1.41
CA LEU A 57 9.31 -3.62 1.35
C LEU A 57 8.47 -3.98 0.11
N VAL A 58 9.11 -4.16 -1.04
CA VAL A 58 8.44 -4.65 -2.27
C VAL A 58 7.83 -6.04 -2.03
N ARG A 59 8.59 -6.95 -1.42
CA ARG A 59 8.09 -8.31 -1.14
C ARG A 59 6.95 -8.31 -0.11
N HIS A 60 6.99 -7.43 0.88
CA HIS A 60 5.87 -7.21 1.80
C HIS A 60 4.61 -6.74 1.07
N THR A 61 4.75 -5.73 0.21
CA THR A 61 3.65 -5.20 -0.61
C THR A 61 3.04 -6.29 -1.49
N LYS A 62 3.86 -7.09 -2.17
CA LYS A 62 3.39 -8.24 -2.97
C LYS A 62 2.66 -9.27 -2.11
N ALA A 63 3.16 -9.56 -0.91
CA ALA A 63 2.51 -10.50 0.01
C ALA A 63 1.14 -9.99 0.47
N ALA A 64 1.04 -8.71 0.85
CA ALA A 64 -0.23 -8.07 1.22
C ALA A 64 -1.23 -8.10 0.04
N PHE A 65 -0.75 -7.82 -1.18
CA PHE A 65 -1.57 -7.87 -2.38
C PHE A 65 -2.10 -9.28 -2.68
N LYS A 66 -1.25 -10.31 -2.56
CA LYS A 66 -1.65 -11.70 -2.78
C LYS A 66 -2.69 -12.15 -1.75
N ILE A 67 -2.50 -11.81 -0.47
CA ILE A 67 -3.49 -12.06 0.58
C ILE A 67 -4.83 -11.37 0.24
N ALA A 68 -4.78 -10.11 -0.17
CA ALA A 68 -5.98 -9.37 -0.53
C ALA A 68 -6.72 -10.01 -1.73
N GLN A 69 -5.99 -10.40 -2.77
CA GLN A 69 -6.55 -11.05 -3.94
C GLN A 69 -7.28 -12.34 -3.57
N ASP A 70 -6.65 -13.19 -2.76
CA ASP A 70 -7.25 -14.46 -2.33
C ASP A 70 -8.50 -14.22 -1.47
N LEU A 71 -8.47 -13.28 -0.54
CA LEU A 71 -9.61 -12.93 0.31
C LEU A 71 -10.75 -12.28 -0.47
N LEU A 72 -10.47 -11.39 -1.43
CA LEU A 72 -11.48 -10.74 -2.30
C LEU A 72 -12.23 -11.74 -3.22
N GLY A 73 -11.74 -12.96 -3.36
CA GLY A 73 -12.42 -14.07 -4.01
C GLY A 73 -13.56 -14.68 -3.17
N LEU A 74 -13.65 -14.36 -1.88
CA LEU A 74 -14.66 -14.89 -0.98
C LEU A 74 -15.95 -14.05 -1.05
N LYS A 75 -17.11 -14.72 -1.09
CA LYS A 75 -18.46 -14.07 -1.20
C LYS A 75 -18.72 -12.98 -0.16
N GLN A 76 -18.19 -13.12 1.04
CA GLN A 76 -18.38 -12.13 2.11
C GLN A 76 -17.77 -10.76 1.79
N TYR A 77 -16.90 -10.66 0.78
CA TYR A 77 -16.25 -9.44 0.33
C TYR A 77 -16.74 -8.93 -1.04
N ASP A 78 -17.82 -9.48 -1.57
CA ASP A 78 -18.34 -9.07 -2.90
C ASP A 78 -18.80 -7.61 -2.97
N MET A 79 -19.15 -7.01 -1.82
CA MET A 79 -19.59 -5.61 -1.73
C MET A 79 -18.44 -4.59 -1.61
N LEU A 80 -17.21 -5.04 -1.50
CA LEU A 80 -16.05 -4.15 -1.38
C LEU A 80 -15.61 -3.62 -2.76
N ASP A 81 -15.04 -2.41 -2.78
CA ASP A 81 -14.39 -1.86 -3.98
C ASP A 81 -13.05 -2.54 -4.21
N LYS A 82 -13.08 -3.64 -4.95
CA LYS A 82 -11.91 -4.49 -5.18
C LYS A 82 -10.75 -3.76 -5.85
N SER A 83 -11.03 -2.88 -6.82
CA SER A 83 -9.98 -2.14 -7.54
C SER A 83 -9.33 -1.07 -6.66
N ALA A 84 -10.11 -0.29 -5.94
CA ALA A 84 -9.59 0.71 -5.00
C ALA A 84 -8.76 0.06 -3.88
N ILE A 85 -9.23 -1.06 -3.32
CA ILE A 85 -8.52 -1.82 -2.29
C ILE A 85 -7.18 -2.35 -2.79
N LEU A 86 -7.13 -2.98 -3.96
CA LEU A 86 -5.89 -3.52 -4.52
C LEU A 86 -4.87 -2.41 -4.81
N VAL A 87 -5.34 -1.26 -5.33
CA VAL A 87 -4.48 -0.08 -5.53
C VAL A 87 -4.01 0.48 -4.19
N ALA A 88 -4.89 0.60 -3.20
CA ALA A 88 -4.49 1.07 -1.86
C ALA A 88 -3.43 0.17 -1.24
N ILE A 89 -3.57 -1.15 -1.33
CA ILE A 89 -2.57 -2.11 -0.84
C ILE A 89 -1.26 -2.00 -1.62
N LEU A 90 -1.31 -1.80 -2.93
CA LEU A 90 -0.11 -1.63 -3.75
C LEU A 90 0.69 -0.38 -3.34
N LEU A 91 0.01 0.68 -2.88
CA LEU A 91 0.59 1.99 -2.63
C LEU A 91 0.76 2.34 -1.13
N HIS A 92 0.21 1.54 -0.17
CA HIS A 92 0.10 1.92 1.24
C HIS A 92 1.42 2.33 1.90
N ASP A 93 2.49 1.63 1.58
CA ASP A 93 3.80 1.76 2.21
C ASP A 93 4.84 2.48 1.33
N THR A 94 4.43 3.06 0.19
CA THR A 94 5.34 3.68 -0.78
C THR A 94 6.17 4.83 -0.19
N PHE A 95 5.68 5.47 0.86
CA PHE A 95 6.36 6.56 1.57
C PHE A 95 6.83 6.18 2.98
N LYS A 96 7.13 4.89 3.22
CA LYS A 96 7.44 4.35 4.55
C LYS A 96 8.59 5.04 5.28
N HIS A 97 9.56 5.55 4.56
CA HIS A 97 10.67 6.32 5.12
C HIS A 97 10.46 7.84 5.06
N GLY A 98 9.28 8.30 4.66
CA GLY A 98 8.94 9.73 4.60
C GLY A 98 9.52 10.49 3.41
N VAL A 99 9.26 11.81 3.38
CA VAL A 99 9.81 12.77 2.42
C VAL A 99 10.21 14.03 3.20
N PRO A 100 11.52 14.38 3.24
CA PRO A 100 12.68 13.64 2.72
C PRO A 100 12.88 12.28 3.41
N ALA A 101 13.58 11.37 2.73
CA ALA A 101 13.76 10.01 3.22
C ALA A 101 14.53 9.97 4.56
N SER A 102 13.94 9.32 5.56
CA SER A 102 14.57 8.98 6.82
C SER A 102 15.32 7.64 6.71
N PRO A 103 16.37 7.41 7.53
CA PRO A 103 17.03 6.10 7.61
C PRO A 103 16.12 4.97 8.12
N PHE A 104 15.02 5.33 8.81
CA PHE A 104 14.10 4.39 9.45
C PHE A 104 12.64 4.69 9.04
N THR A 105 11.77 3.73 9.31
CA THR A 105 10.32 3.89 9.18
C THR A 105 9.84 5.15 9.92
N VAL A 106 9.08 5.97 9.23
CA VAL A 106 8.40 7.14 9.79
C VAL A 106 6.98 6.74 10.16
N SER A 107 6.58 7.02 11.40
CA SER A 107 5.27 6.59 11.91
C SER A 107 4.09 7.26 11.21
N GLU A 108 4.32 8.44 10.65
CA GLU A 108 3.34 9.23 9.89
C GLU A 108 3.24 8.84 8.41
N HIS A 109 3.97 7.80 7.98
CA HIS A 109 4.00 7.39 6.57
C HIS A 109 2.62 7.15 5.93
N PRO A 110 1.57 6.70 6.64
CA PRO A 110 0.25 6.54 6.02
C PRO A 110 -0.32 7.87 5.52
N ILE A 111 -0.17 8.93 6.33
CA ILE A 111 -0.63 10.27 5.96
C ILE A 111 0.24 10.84 4.84
N ILE A 112 1.56 10.68 4.95
CA ILE A 112 2.49 11.15 3.91
C ILE A 112 2.17 10.49 2.57
N ALA A 113 1.93 9.17 2.55
CA ALA A 113 1.54 8.45 1.35
C ALA A 113 0.20 8.96 0.79
N ALA A 114 -0.82 9.04 1.64
CA ALA A 114 -2.16 9.50 1.25
C ALA A 114 -2.15 10.92 0.65
N GLU A 115 -1.46 11.87 1.30
CA GLU A 115 -1.37 13.25 0.83
C GLU A 115 -0.62 13.37 -0.50
N ASN A 116 0.53 12.69 -0.65
CA ASN A 116 1.30 12.74 -1.89
C ASN A 116 0.55 12.10 -3.05
N ILE A 117 -0.11 10.95 -2.84
CA ILE A 117 -0.91 10.27 -3.86
C ILE A 117 -2.11 11.13 -4.27
N ARG A 118 -2.84 11.69 -3.30
CA ARG A 118 -3.96 12.60 -3.56
C ARG A 118 -3.52 13.81 -4.37
N ALA A 119 -2.46 14.50 -3.94
CA ALA A 119 -1.94 15.67 -4.64
C ALA A 119 -1.49 15.35 -6.08
N TYR A 120 -0.87 14.19 -6.27
CA TYR A 120 -0.47 13.73 -7.59
C TYR A 120 -1.69 13.46 -8.48
N ALA A 121 -2.71 12.77 -7.97
CA ALA A 121 -3.93 12.45 -8.70
C ALA A 121 -4.67 13.71 -9.14
N HIS A 122 -4.88 14.67 -8.26
CA HIS A 122 -5.53 15.95 -8.59
C HIS A 122 -4.76 16.80 -9.61
N LYS A 123 -3.45 16.61 -9.69
CA LYS A 123 -2.61 17.33 -10.66
C LYS A 123 -2.59 16.67 -12.05
N ASN A 124 -2.62 15.34 -12.11
CA ASN A 124 -2.26 14.60 -13.32
C ASN A 124 -3.42 13.79 -13.92
N PHE A 125 -4.45 13.45 -13.15
CA PHE A 125 -5.59 12.65 -13.61
C PHE A 125 -6.81 13.55 -13.89
N ASP A 126 -7.78 13.00 -14.63
CA ASP A 126 -9.08 13.67 -14.78
C ASP A 126 -9.84 13.68 -13.43
N LYS A 127 -10.88 14.53 -13.37
CA LYS A 127 -11.64 14.77 -12.13
C LYS A 127 -12.19 13.49 -11.51
N GLU A 128 -12.74 12.57 -12.30
CA GLU A 128 -13.34 11.34 -11.82
C GLU A 128 -12.29 10.43 -11.16
N MET A 129 -11.13 10.27 -11.79
CA MET A 129 -10.04 9.49 -11.20
C MET A 129 -9.40 10.20 -10.02
N ALA A 130 -9.31 11.52 -10.02
CA ALA A 130 -8.82 12.27 -8.86
C ALA A 130 -9.73 12.03 -7.63
N GLU A 131 -11.05 12.09 -7.79
CA GLU A 131 -12.04 11.77 -6.74
C GLU A 131 -11.94 10.29 -6.30
N SER A 132 -11.71 9.37 -7.24
CA SER A 132 -11.48 7.95 -6.92
C SER A 132 -10.20 7.75 -6.11
N PHE A 133 -9.15 8.51 -6.40
CA PHE A 133 -7.90 8.48 -5.64
C PHE A 133 -7.96 9.22 -4.29
N ASP A 134 -8.93 10.12 -4.08
CA ASP A 134 -9.26 10.61 -2.72
C ASP A 134 -9.68 9.44 -1.82
N TYR A 135 -10.54 8.55 -2.36
CA TYR A 135 -10.96 7.35 -1.64
C TYR A 135 -9.78 6.36 -1.41
N VAL A 136 -8.97 6.10 -2.43
CA VAL A 136 -7.74 5.28 -2.26
C VAL A 136 -6.83 5.85 -1.17
N ALA A 137 -6.66 7.17 -1.13
CA ALA A 137 -5.86 7.86 -0.11
C ALA A 137 -6.44 7.69 1.31
N GLU A 138 -7.78 7.67 1.48
CA GLU A 138 -8.42 7.37 2.77
C GLU A 138 -8.16 5.93 3.23
N LEU A 139 -8.18 4.97 2.31
CA LEU A 139 -7.82 3.57 2.60
C LEU A 139 -6.36 3.47 3.08
N ILE A 140 -5.45 4.17 2.40
CA ILE A 140 -4.03 4.22 2.74
C ILE A 140 -3.83 4.89 4.11
N ALA A 141 -4.47 6.04 4.37
CA ALA A 141 -4.27 6.80 5.59
C ALA A 141 -4.59 6.00 6.87
N SER A 142 -5.51 5.04 6.80
CA SER A 142 -6.00 4.28 7.96
C SER A 142 -5.37 2.89 8.12
N HIS A 143 -4.42 2.47 7.24
CA HIS A 143 -3.94 1.09 7.23
C HIS A 143 -3.22 0.63 8.51
N MET A 144 -2.67 1.56 9.31
CA MET A 144 -1.96 1.23 10.55
C MET A 144 -2.86 0.64 11.64
N GLY A 145 -4.18 0.83 11.56
CA GLY A 145 -5.14 0.27 12.53
C GLY A 145 -4.86 0.71 13.96
N GLN A 146 -4.70 -0.25 14.86
CA GLN A 146 -4.47 0.02 16.29
C GLN A 146 -3.10 0.66 16.60
N TRP A 147 -2.17 0.66 15.68
CA TRP A 147 -0.84 1.31 15.82
C TRP A 147 -0.83 2.74 15.28
N ASN A 148 -1.96 3.43 15.41
CA ASN A 148 -2.22 4.75 14.86
C ASN A 148 -1.60 5.93 15.65
N LYS A 149 -1.02 5.68 16.83
CA LYS A 149 -0.40 6.73 17.64
C LYS A 149 1.04 6.97 17.23
N THR A 150 1.32 8.18 16.79
CA THR A 150 2.67 8.64 16.47
C THR A 150 3.12 9.70 17.50
N LYS A 151 4.37 10.18 17.35
CA LYS A 151 4.89 11.24 18.23
C LYS A 151 4.28 12.61 17.96
N SER A 152 3.86 12.86 16.72
CA SER A 152 3.43 14.16 16.22
C SER A 152 1.92 14.25 16.05
N MET A 153 1.24 13.13 15.76
CA MET A 153 -0.19 13.09 15.48
C MET A 153 -0.80 11.71 15.76
N GLU A 154 -2.10 11.65 15.70
CA GLU A 154 -2.85 10.39 15.63
C GLU A 154 -3.32 10.18 14.20
N VAL A 155 -2.92 9.07 13.58
CA VAL A 155 -3.39 8.73 12.23
C VAL A 155 -4.79 8.11 12.29
N PRO A 156 -5.61 8.20 11.22
CA PRO A 156 -6.96 7.62 11.20
C PRO A 156 -6.95 6.12 11.52
N VAL A 157 -7.98 5.67 12.23
CA VAL A 157 -8.25 4.23 12.39
C VAL A 157 -9.20 3.76 11.29
N PRO A 158 -9.14 2.47 10.88
CA PRO A 158 -10.05 1.94 9.88
C PRO A 158 -11.47 1.83 10.43
N GLU A 159 -12.42 2.53 9.81
CA GLU A 159 -13.83 2.57 10.20
C GLU A 159 -14.72 1.79 9.22
N THR A 160 -14.50 1.97 7.92
CA THR A 160 -15.29 1.31 6.86
C THR A 160 -14.86 -0.15 6.65
N PRO A 161 -15.69 -0.98 6.04
CA PRO A 161 -15.32 -2.34 5.67
C PRO A 161 -14.06 -2.41 4.81
N ASP A 162 -13.90 -1.52 3.83
CA ASP A 162 -12.76 -1.49 2.91
C ASP A 162 -11.47 -1.09 3.65
N GLN A 163 -11.53 -0.09 4.53
CA GLN A 163 -10.40 0.31 5.39
C GLN A 163 -9.96 -0.84 6.31
N LYS A 164 -10.92 -1.52 6.94
CA LYS A 164 -10.65 -2.69 7.79
C LYS A 164 -10.04 -3.84 7.00
N PHE A 165 -10.45 -4.00 5.74
CA PHE A 165 -9.90 -5.01 4.86
C PHE A 165 -8.45 -4.70 4.47
N VAL A 166 -8.13 -3.47 4.07
CA VAL A 166 -6.75 -3.03 3.77
C VAL A 166 -5.85 -3.23 4.98
N HIS A 167 -6.28 -2.77 6.18
CA HIS A 167 -5.56 -3.01 7.43
C HIS A 167 -5.33 -4.50 7.70
N LEU A 168 -6.33 -5.36 7.50
CA LEU A 168 -6.23 -6.80 7.73
C LEU A 168 -5.15 -7.42 6.83
N CYS A 169 -5.12 -7.07 5.54
CA CYS A 169 -4.16 -7.62 4.59
C CYS A 169 -2.72 -7.22 4.92
N ASP A 170 -2.48 -5.94 5.24
CA ASP A 170 -1.17 -5.46 5.71
C ASP A 170 -0.77 -6.16 7.01
N TYR A 171 -1.69 -6.22 7.98
CA TYR A 171 -1.46 -6.92 9.25
C TYR A 171 -1.03 -8.37 9.03
N LEU A 172 -1.74 -9.14 8.21
CA LEU A 172 -1.40 -10.54 7.93
C LEU A 172 -0.04 -10.67 7.25
N ALA A 173 0.27 -9.83 6.26
CA ALA A 173 1.56 -9.81 5.57
C ALA A 173 2.73 -9.46 6.51
N SER A 174 2.46 -8.73 7.59
CA SER A 174 3.45 -8.36 8.60
C SER A 174 3.67 -9.42 9.69
N ARG A 175 2.95 -10.58 9.66
CA ARG A 175 3.08 -11.61 10.71
C ARG A 175 4.18 -12.60 10.41
N LYS A 176 5.15 -12.72 11.31
CA LYS A 176 6.35 -13.54 11.18
C LYS A 176 6.08 -15.04 10.88
N TYR A 177 4.95 -15.54 11.31
CA TYR A 177 4.54 -16.94 11.12
C TYR A 177 3.67 -17.17 9.89
N ILE A 178 3.30 -16.12 9.16
CA ILE A 178 2.56 -16.22 7.89
C ILE A 178 3.57 -16.08 6.76
N ILE A 179 3.78 -17.17 6.04
CA ILE A 179 4.71 -17.19 4.90
C ILE A 179 3.90 -17.14 3.61
N VAL A 180 4.13 -16.11 2.83
CA VAL A 180 3.56 -15.92 1.50
C VAL A 180 4.68 -16.06 0.48
N GLU A 181 4.49 -16.94 -0.50
CA GLU A 181 5.41 -17.04 -1.65
C GLU A 181 5.22 -15.83 -2.56
N VAL A 182 6.25 -15.02 -2.68
CA VAL A 182 6.31 -13.84 -3.56
C VAL A 182 7.49 -13.95 -4.51
N GLN A 183 7.25 -13.64 -5.79
CA GLN A 183 8.25 -13.63 -6.85
C GLN A 183 8.79 -12.23 -7.09
#